data_5155ddec67faf7603c828aa7aaa730da
#
_entry.id   5155ddec67faf7603c828aa7aaa730da
#
_cell.length_a   1.000
_cell.length_b   1.000
_cell.length_c   1.000
_cell.angle_alpha   90.00
_cell.angle_beta   90.00
_cell.angle_gamma   90.00
#
_symmetry.space_group_name_H-M   'P 1'
#
loop_
_entity.id
_entity.type
_entity.pdbx_description
1 polymer ?
#
loop_
_entity_poly.entity_id
_entity_poly.type
_entity_poly.pdbx_seq_one_letter_code
_entity_poly.pdbx_strand_id
1 'polypeptide(L)'
;MNVVERNFIRLLRSGTFGDDTPIEPMSQWKWERLYQMSLMHGVAALVYDGIRLRNDEFFINLTNEQREKWRRTADDTEEKSRQMNILTARLFEELNHRSTRPILLKGQAIASLYNLPLHRTSGDCDIFFPLEPQGKKADDWAKANGEQYTMREKGVMQYMWKGIKVEHHHRILKLTNMFLNRNLQQIVNKEIRCCDSTYIYIDGTKIETLPPTLNLLYTMVRIAKYILNDGVSLKQIIELGMILRKIGDKVDFIKLQQWIDKLHMGGMAQLEGALLTKLMNFSPDEIPFMQPDKNDDISAVTREIFNLKGNHTYDWYFTQGKNVFVRNTNKSAMMWHINHSRRFFRYYPSETVTNFFTAFARSLSQIEE
;
A
#
# COMPACT_ATOMS: atom_id res chain seq x y z
N MET A 1 -10.44 19.93 4.56
CA MET A 1 -9.61 19.89 3.31
C MET A 1 -9.65 21.25 2.63
N ASN A 2 -8.51 21.76 2.18
CA ASN A 2 -8.41 22.98 1.38
C ASN A 2 -8.67 22.69 -0.13
N VAL A 3 -8.70 23.74 -0.99
CA VAL A 3 -9.01 23.60 -2.44
C VAL A 3 -8.05 22.65 -3.14
N VAL A 4 -6.73 22.69 -2.83
CA VAL A 4 -5.73 21.82 -3.46
C VAL A 4 -5.99 20.36 -3.10
N GLU A 5 -6.26 20.06 -1.82
CA GLU A 5 -6.56 18.73 -1.34
C GLU A 5 -7.85 18.17 -1.96
N ARG A 6 -8.92 18.99 -2.06
CA ARG A 6 -10.16 18.57 -2.69
C ARG A 6 -9.98 18.26 -4.18
N ASN A 7 -9.31 19.16 -4.92
CA ASN A 7 -9.04 18.94 -6.33
C ASN A 7 -8.11 17.75 -6.59
N PHE A 8 -7.11 17.56 -5.72
CA PHE A 8 -6.24 16.39 -5.79
C PHE A 8 -7.04 15.10 -5.69
N ILE A 9 -7.94 14.99 -4.70
CA ILE A 9 -8.82 13.82 -4.55
C ILE A 9 -9.75 13.67 -5.77
N ARG A 10 -10.37 14.74 -6.27
CA ARG A 10 -11.27 14.70 -7.44
C ARG A 10 -10.56 14.21 -8.70
N LEU A 11 -9.38 14.76 -9.00
CA LEU A 11 -8.57 14.34 -10.15
C LEU A 11 -8.08 12.91 -10.01
N LEU A 12 -7.67 12.51 -8.80
CA LEU A 12 -7.24 11.15 -8.51
C LEU A 12 -8.39 10.15 -8.68
N ARG A 13 -9.59 10.49 -8.20
CA ARG A 13 -10.81 9.69 -8.42
C ARG A 13 -11.18 9.59 -9.90
N SER A 14 -11.06 10.72 -10.62
CA SER A 14 -11.32 10.75 -12.06
C SER A 14 -10.41 9.79 -12.82
N GLY A 15 -9.09 9.88 -12.61
CA GLY A 15 -8.12 9.04 -13.31
C GLY A 15 -8.15 7.56 -12.89
N THR A 16 -8.67 7.27 -11.68
CA THR A 16 -8.68 5.89 -11.16
C THR A 16 -10.04 5.21 -11.33
N PHE A 17 -11.11 5.92 -11.01
CA PHE A 17 -12.47 5.37 -10.92
C PHE A 17 -13.47 5.97 -11.92
N GLY A 18 -13.04 6.94 -12.74
CA GLY A 18 -13.92 7.62 -13.69
C GLY A 18 -14.91 8.60 -13.07
N ASP A 19 -14.64 9.10 -11.85
CA ASP A 19 -15.47 10.09 -11.16
C ASP A 19 -15.42 11.43 -11.92
N ASP A 20 -16.58 12.06 -12.12
CA ASP A 20 -16.75 13.29 -12.89
C ASP A 20 -17.00 14.54 -12.04
N THR A 21 -16.82 14.46 -10.71
CA THR A 21 -17.03 15.61 -9.81
C THR A 21 -16.17 16.81 -10.24
N PRO A 22 -16.75 17.98 -10.56
CA PRO A 22 -16.04 19.15 -11.08
C PRO A 22 -14.94 19.63 -10.13
N ILE A 23 -13.85 20.15 -10.71
CA ILE A 23 -12.78 20.78 -9.94
C ILE A 23 -13.07 22.25 -9.65
N GLU A 24 -12.40 22.78 -8.63
CA GLU A 24 -12.47 24.20 -8.26
C GLU A 24 -11.33 24.99 -8.92
N PRO A 25 -11.48 26.30 -9.14
CA PRO A 25 -10.43 27.14 -9.71
C PRO A 25 -9.14 27.10 -8.87
N MET A 26 -8.00 26.98 -9.54
CA MET A 26 -6.67 27.00 -8.91
C MET A 26 -5.72 27.95 -9.63
N SER A 27 -4.87 28.63 -8.85
CA SER A 27 -3.72 29.36 -9.39
C SER A 27 -2.60 28.40 -9.78
N GLN A 28 -1.63 28.88 -10.60
CA GLN A 28 -0.47 28.09 -11.03
C GLN A 28 0.33 27.52 -9.85
N TRP A 29 0.50 28.28 -8.77
CA TRP A 29 1.16 27.80 -7.55
C TRP A 29 0.40 26.65 -6.87
N LYS A 30 -0.93 26.65 -6.90
CA LYS A 30 -1.75 25.56 -6.36
C LYS A 30 -1.62 24.30 -7.21
N TRP A 31 -1.51 24.44 -8.53
CA TRP A 31 -1.22 23.31 -9.44
C TRP A 31 0.14 22.66 -9.15
N GLU A 32 1.17 23.48 -8.92
CA GLU A 32 2.49 22.96 -8.54
C GLU A 32 2.44 22.22 -7.20
N ARG A 33 1.73 22.75 -6.21
CA ARG A 33 1.53 22.08 -4.93
C ARG A 33 0.78 20.76 -5.09
N LEU A 34 -0.24 20.68 -5.94
CA LEU A 34 -0.96 19.46 -6.24
C LEU A 34 -0.04 18.42 -6.90
N TYR A 35 0.82 18.86 -7.81
CA TYR A 35 1.83 18.01 -8.42
C TYR A 35 2.78 17.39 -7.38
N GLN A 36 3.33 18.19 -6.48
CA GLN A 36 4.21 17.69 -5.41
C GLN A 36 3.49 16.69 -4.50
N MET A 37 2.22 16.93 -4.17
CA MET A 37 1.40 15.99 -3.41
C MET A 37 1.24 14.67 -4.16
N SER A 38 1.00 14.71 -5.47
CA SER A 38 0.81 13.51 -6.29
C SER A 38 2.08 12.65 -6.37
N LEU A 39 3.26 13.29 -6.45
CA LEU A 39 4.55 12.60 -6.40
C LEU A 39 4.75 11.91 -5.04
N MET A 40 4.48 12.62 -3.96
CA MET A 40 4.67 12.13 -2.61
C MET A 40 3.79 10.91 -2.30
N HIS A 41 2.57 10.87 -2.82
CA HIS A 41 1.68 9.73 -2.70
C HIS A 41 1.93 8.62 -3.72
N GLY A 42 2.84 8.81 -4.67
CA GLY A 42 3.13 7.84 -5.74
C GLY A 42 1.94 7.63 -6.69
N VAL A 43 1.16 8.68 -6.96
CA VAL A 43 -0.06 8.63 -7.78
C VAL A 43 -0.09 9.67 -8.91
N ALA A 44 1.07 10.23 -9.26
CA ALA A 44 1.16 11.31 -10.23
C ALA A 44 0.60 10.93 -11.62
N ALA A 45 0.90 9.74 -12.12
CA ALA A 45 0.37 9.29 -13.41
C ALA A 45 -1.16 9.12 -13.36
N LEU A 46 -1.72 8.61 -12.26
CA LEU A 46 -3.17 8.47 -12.08
C LEU A 46 -3.88 9.83 -12.00
N VAL A 47 -3.27 10.82 -11.34
CA VAL A 47 -3.79 12.19 -11.32
C VAL A 47 -3.73 12.82 -12.70
N TYR A 48 -2.64 12.56 -13.45
CA TYR A 48 -2.53 13.01 -14.83
C TYR A 48 -3.61 12.41 -15.73
N ASP A 49 -3.99 11.16 -15.53
CA ASP A 49 -5.14 10.56 -16.22
C ASP A 49 -6.42 11.35 -15.93
N GLY A 50 -6.65 11.73 -14.68
CA GLY A 50 -7.78 12.58 -14.31
C GLY A 50 -7.75 13.96 -14.97
N ILE A 51 -6.57 14.56 -15.10
CA ILE A 51 -6.38 15.83 -15.85
C ILE A 51 -6.71 15.63 -17.32
N ARG A 52 -6.26 14.53 -17.94
CA ARG A 52 -6.51 14.23 -19.36
C ARG A 52 -7.99 13.99 -19.65
N LEU A 53 -8.68 13.26 -18.79
CA LEU A 53 -10.12 12.99 -18.93
C LEU A 53 -10.97 14.27 -18.84
N ARG A 54 -10.43 15.32 -18.26
CA ARG A 54 -11.11 16.59 -18.01
C ARG A 54 -10.46 17.77 -18.75
N ASN A 55 -9.73 17.52 -19.82
CA ASN A 55 -8.96 18.55 -20.52
C ASN A 55 -9.82 19.73 -21.03
N ASP A 56 -11.10 19.49 -21.25
CA ASP A 56 -12.06 20.50 -21.72
C ASP A 56 -12.72 21.30 -20.57
N GLU A 57 -12.44 20.97 -19.30
CA GLU A 57 -12.92 21.76 -18.18
C GLU A 57 -12.21 23.13 -18.12
N PHE A 58 -12.99 24.18 -18.04
CA PHE A 58 -12.50 25.57 -17.99
C PHE A 58 -11.46 25.84 -16.89
N PHE A 59 -11.55 25.11 -15.77
CA PHE A 59 -10.65 25.29 -14.63
C PHE A 59 -9.33 24.51 -14.72
N ILE A 60 -9.11 23.72 -15.78
CA ILE A 60 -7.82 23.09 -16.06
C ILE A 60 -6.91 24.07 -16.82
N ASN A 61 -6.43 25.08 -16.09
CA ASN A 61 -5.61 26.18 -16.62
C ASN A 61 -4.11 25.96 -16.46
N LEU A 62 -3.63 24.73 -16.70
CA LEU A 62 -2.21 24.39 -16.68
C LEU A 62 -1.44 25.11 -17.79
N THR A 63 -0.24 25.62 -17.48
CA THR A 63 0.69 26.11 -18.51
C THR A 63 1.21 24.93 -19.37
N ASN A 64 1.75 25.23 -20.55
CA ASN A 64 2.35 24.22 -21.41
C ASN A 64 3.51 23.49 -20.70
N GLU A 65 4.31 24.23 -19.92
CA GLU A 65 5.39 23.66 -19.13
C GLU A 65 4.87 22.69 -18.06
N GLN A 66 3.81 23.08 -17.34
CA GLN A 66 3.17 22.20 -16.35
C GLN A 66 2.58 20.95 -17.01
N ARG A 67 1.87 21.09 -18.14
CA ARG A 67 1.33 19.94 -18.89
C ARG A 67 2.43 18.98 -19.30
N GLU A 68 3.53 19.49 -19.82
CA GLU A 68 4.68 18.69 -20.22
C GLU A 68 5.35 18.00 -19.04
N LYS A 69 5.46 18.67 -17.89
CA LYS A 69 5.98 18.09 -16.65
C LYS A 69 5.13 16.89 -16.18
N TRP A 70 3.81 17.03 -16.20
CA TRP A 70 2.88 15.94 -15.87
C TRP A 70 3.01 14.77 -16.83
N ARG A 71 3.05 15.07 -18.13
CA ARG A 71 3.18 14.06 -19.18
C ARG A 71 4.47 13.25 -19.01
N ARG A 72 5.61 13.91 -18.87
CA ARG A 72 6.90 13.23 -18.64
C ARG A 72 6.88 12.33 -17.41
N THR A 73 6.27 12.77 -16.32
CA THR A 73 6.16 11.96 -15.12
C THR A 73 5.31 10.71 -15.34
N ALA A 74 4.24 10.81 -16.13
CA ALA A 74 3.41 9.66 -16.48
C ALA A 74 4.19 8.70 -17.41
N ASP A 75 4.86 9.22 -18.45
CA ASP A 75 5.69 8.44 -19.38
C ASP A 75 6.81 7.69 -18.63
N ASP A 76 7.51 8.37 -17.70
CA ASP A 76 8.55 7.76 -16.85
C ASP A 76 7.97 6.66 -15.94
N THR A 77 6.75 6.86 -15.43
CA THR A 77 6.07 5.86 -14.60
C THR A 77 5.70 4.63 -15.44
N GLU A 78 5.19 4.85 -16.65
CA GLU A 78 4.83 3.79 -17.58
C GLU A 78 6.06 2.97 -17.97
N GLU A 79 7.17 3.60 -18.35
CA GLU A 79 8.38 2.90 -18.73
C GLU A 79 8.96 2.07 -17.59
N LYS A 80 9.04 2.63 -16.38
CA LYS A 80 9.47 1.90 -15.18
C LYS A 80 8.56 0.71 -14.87
N SER A 81 7.24 0.88 -15.02
CA SER A 81 6.27 -0.20 -14.80
C SER A 81 6.39 -1.30 -15.87
N ARG A 82 6.65 -0.93 -17.12
CA ARG A 82 6.90 -1.86 -18.23
C ARG A 82 8.16 -2.71 -17.97
N GLN A 83 9.25 -2.08 -17.59
CA GLN A 83 10.49 -2.78 -17.21
C GLN A 83 10.28 -3.71 -16.02
N MET A 84 9.55 -3.25 -15.00
CA MET A 84 9.19 -4.06 -13.84
C MET A 84 8.38 -5.31 -14.28
N ASN A 85 7.42 -5.16 -15.19
CA ASN A 85 6.62 -6.28 -15.71
C ASN A 85 7.50 -7.33 -16.38
N ILE A 86 8.36 -6.93 -17.31
CA ILE A 86 9.28 -7.82 -18.03
C ILE A 86 10.17 -8.59 -17.04
N LEU A 87 10.75 -7.88 -16.08
CA LEU A 87 11.65 -8.49 -15.10
C LEU A 87 10.90 -9.38 -14.10
N THR A 88 9.70 -8.98 -13.67
CA THR A 88 8.86 -9.83 -12.81
C THR A 88 8.49 -11.12 -13.52
N ALA A 89 8.07 -11.08 -14.79
CA ALA A 89 7.75 -12.26 -15.58
C ALA A 89 8.94 -13.23 -15.65
N ARG A 90 10.11 -12.73 -16.04
CA ARG A 90 11.34 -13.54 -16.12
C ARG A 90 11.75 -14.12 -14.76
N LEU A 91 11.61 -13.35 -13.68
CA LEU A 91 11.92 -13.84 -12.33
C LEU A 91 11.00 -15.01 -11.92
N PHE A 92 9.71 -14.91 -12.23
CA PHE A 92 8.75 -15.98 -11.93
C PHE A 92 9.01 -17.25 -12.77
N GLU A 93 9.39 -17.12 -14.03
CA GLU A 93 9.84 -18.25 -14.85
C GLU A 93 11.06 -18.94 -14.21
N GLU A 94 12.09 -18.18 -13.85
CA GLU A 94 13.28 -18.69 -13.18
C GLU A 94 12.99 -19.42 -11.87
N LEU A 95 12.10 -18.89 -11.06
CA LEU A 95 11.72 -19.50 -9.79
C LEU A 95 10.86 -20.76 -10.00
N ASN A 96 9.92 -20.75 -10.95
CA ASN A 96 9.06 -21.89 -11.27
C ASN A 96 9.87 -23.09 -11.80
N HIS A 97 10.88 -22.84 -12.66
CA HIS A 97 11.78 -23.90 -13.14
C HIS A 97 12.53 -24.64 -12.04
N ARG A 98 12.60 -24.08 -10.84
CA ARG A 98 13.26 -24.67 -9.66
C ARG A 98 12.32 -25.42 -8.75
N SER A 99 11.12 -25.74 -9.20
CA SER A 99 10.09 -26.43 -8.42
C SER A 99 9.77 -25.68 -7.12
N THR A 100 9.72 -24.36 -7.19
CA THR A 100 9.17 -23.50 -6.13
C THR A 100 7.78 -23.01 -6.53
N ARG A 101 6.98 -22.58 -5.55
CA ARG A 101 5.65 -21.97 -5.77
C ARG A 101 5.70 -20.51 -5.34
N PRO A 102 6.18 -19.60 -6.19
CA PRO A 102 6.20 -18.18 -5.89
C PRO A 102 4.80 -17.59 -6.06
N ILE A 103 4.34 -16.82 -5.08
CA ILE A 103 3.06 -16.09 -5.10
C ILE A 103 3.35 -14.60 -5.06
N LEU A 104 2.90 -13.85 -6.05
CA LEU A 104 3.05 -12.40 -6.11
C LEU A 104 2.04 -11.73 -5.18
N LEU A 105 2.53 -10.93 -4.22
CA LEU A 105 1.69 -10.38 -3.15
C LEU A 105 1.01 -9.05 -3.50
N LYS A 106 1.73 -8.14 -4.09
CA LYS A 106 1.32 -6.74 -4.35
C LYS A 106 1.98 -6.26 -5.65
N GLY A 107 2.16 -4.97 -5.81
CA GLY A 107 2.86 -4.45 -6.99
C GLY A 107 2.07 -4.70 -8.26
N GLN A 108 2.62 -5.47 -9.15
CA GLN A 108 2.03 -5.81 -10.45
C GLN A 108 0.74 -6.61 -10.32
N ALA A 109 0.57 -7.40 -9.24
CA ALA A 109 -0.69 -8.10 -8.97
C ALA A 109 -1.87 -7.13 -8.80
N ILE A 110 -1.65 -6.03 -8.08
CA ILE A 110 -2.69 -4.99 -7.91
C ILE A 110 -2.75 -4.09 -9.16
N ALA A 111 -1.63 -3.81 -9.81
CA ALA A 111 -1.60 -3.00 -11.03
C ALA A 111 -2.50 -3.57 -12.13
N SER A 112 -2.59 -4.89 -12.24
CA SER A 112 -3.46 -5.56 -13.22
C SER A 112 -4.96 -5.23 -13.08
N LEU A 113 -5.38 -4.67 -11.94
CA LEU A 113 -6.76 -4.25 -11.69
C LEU A 113 -7.05 -2.83 -12.21
N TYR A 114 -6.03 -2.04 -12.53
CA TYR A 114 -6.21 -0.67 -13.01
C TYR A 114 -6.57 -0.63 -14.50
N ASN A 115 -7.32 0.39 -14.90
CA ASN A 115 -7.67 0.61 -16.31
C ASN A 115 -6.39 0.86 -17.16
N LEU A 116 -5.41 1.58 -16.58
CA LEU A 116 -4.07 1.78 -17.13
C LEU A 116 -3.04 1.18 -16.15
N PRO A 117 -2.76 -0.13 -16.24
CA PRO A 117 -1.91 -0.85 -15.28
C PRO A 117 -0.51 -0.25 -15.10
N LEU A 118 0.06 0.31 -16.18
CA LEU A 118 1.40 0.89 -16.18
C LEU A 118 1.48 2.24 -15.46
N HIS A 119 0.35 2.91 -15.21
CA HIS A 119 0.30 4.17 -14.47
C HIS A 119 0.26 3.99 -12.96
N ARG A 120 0.07 2.77 -12.48
CA ARG A 120 0.28 2.47 -11.05
C ARG A 120 1.78 2.37 -10.79
N THR A 121 2.31 3.33 -10.03
CA THR A 121 3.74 3.40 -9.69
C THR A 121 4.23 2.09 -9.06
N SER A 122 5.21 1.46 -9.69
CA SER A 122 5.87 0.25 -9.21
C SER A 122 6.93 0.58 -8.14
N GLY A 123 7.17 -0.37 -7.25
CA GLY A 123 8.20 -0.27 -6.24
C GLY A 123 9.06 -1.54 -6.25
N ASP A 124 8.79 -2.42 -5.31
CA ASP A 124 9.46 -3.71 -5.12
C ASP A 124 8.61 -4.87 -5.63
N CYS A 125 9.25 -6.00 -5.92
CA CYS A 125 8.63 -7.27 -6.26
C CYS A 125 8.57 -8.14 -5.00
N ASP A 126 7.38 -8.28 -4.40
CA ASP A 126 7.16 -9.05 -3.18
C ASP A 126 6.65 -10.45 -3.51
N ILE A 127 7.42 -11.46 -3.17
CA ILE A 127 7.14 -12.86 -3.48
C ILE A 127 6.97 -13.65 -2.17
N PHE A 128 5.86 -14.36 -2.06
CA PHE A 128 5.59 -15.23 -0.93
C PHE A 128 5.83 -16.69 -1.32
N PHE A 129 6.52 -17.41 -0.42
CA PHE A 129 6.73 -18.85 -0.53
C PHE A 129 6.01 -19.54 0.62
N PRO A 130 4.87 -20.24 0.34
CA PRO A 130 4.04 -20.84 1.40
C PRO A 130 4.68 -22.06 2.07
N LEU A 131 5.68 -22.67 1.43
CA LEU A 131 6.40 -23.83 1.97
C LEU A 131 7.84 -23.46 2.29
N GLU A 132 8.26 -23.64 3.54
CA GLU A 132 9.59 -23.29 4.02
C GLU A 132 10.75 -23.87 3.18
N PRO A 133 10.72 -25.17 2.76
CA PRO A 133 11.79 -25.72 1.92
C PRO A 133 11.90 -25.01 0.56
N GLN A 134 10.78 -24.60 -0.03
CA GLN A 134 10.77 -23.87 -1.29
C GLN A 134 11.30 -22.45 -1.12
N GLY A 135 10.94 -21.78 -0.02
CA GLY A 135 11.46 -20.47 0.32
C GLY A 135 12.97 -20.47 0.51
N LYS A 136 13.52 -21.43 1.25
CA LYS A 136 14.97 -21.62 1.41
C LYS A 136 15.66 -21.81 0.06
N LYS A 137 15.10 -22.66 -0.81
CA LYS A 137 15.62 -22.89 -2.16
C LYS A 137 15.63 -21.64 -3.01
N ALA A 138 14.57 -20.81 -2.92
CA ALA A 138 14.51 -19.53 -3.58
C ALA A 138 15.54 -18.52 -3.01
N ASP A 139 15.74 -18.50 -1.69
CA ASP A 139 16.74 -17.65 -1.05
C ASP A 139 18.16 -18.03 -1.46
N ASP A 140 18.46 -19.32 -1.54
CA ASP A 140 19.79 -19.78 -1.98
C ASP A 140 20.05 -19.42 -3.45
N TRP A 141 19.02 -19.51 -4.29
CA TRP A 141 19.09 -19.02 -5.67
C TRP A 141 19.32 -17.49 -5.71
N ALA A 142 18.61 -16.73 -4.87
CA ALA A 142 18.76 -15.28 -4.79
C ALA A 142 20.17 -14.86 -4.35
N LYS A 143 20.81 -15.58 -3.41
CA LYS A 143 22.19 -15.34 -3.01
C LYS A 143 23.18 -15.59 -4.15
N ALA A 144 22.90 -16.57 -5.01
CA ALA A 144 23.78 -16.92 -6.12
C ALA A 144 23.60 -16.02 -7.36
N ASN A 145 22.43 -15.41 -7.55
CA ASN A 145 22.04 -14.69 -8.78
C ASN A 145 21.63 -13.23 -8.56
N GLY A 146 21.46 -12.81 -7.32
CA GLY A 146 21.13 -11.45 -6.93
C GLY A 146 22.33 -10.67 -6.43
N GLU A 147 22.14 -9.36 -6.32
CA GLU A 147 23.13 -8.43 -5.77
C GLU A 147 22.61 -7.81 -4.47
N GLN A 148 23.51 -7.35 -3.60
CA GLN A 148 23.18 -6.57 -2.38
C GLN A 148 22.11 -7.26 -1.51
N TYR A 149 22.22 -8.57 -1.32
CA TYR A 149 21.25 -9.29 -0.50
C TYR A 149 21.42 -8.95 1.00
N THR A 150 20.27 -8.80 1.67
CA THR A 150 20.20 -8.56 3.11
C THR A 150 19.03 -9.36 3.71
N MET A 151 19.26 -9.89 4.91
CA MET A 151 18.18 -10.47 5.72
C MET A 151 17.63 -9.36 6.62
N ARG A 152 16.40 -8.94 6.37
CA ARG A 152 15.72 -7.99 7.24
C ARG A 152 15.25 -8.65 8.53
N GLU A 153 15.07 -7.84 9.57
CA GLU A 153 14.28 -8.25 10.73
C GLU A 153 12.96 -8.89 10.24
N LYS A 154 12.53 -9.99 10.84
CA LYS A 154 11.32 -10.75 10.52
C LYS A 154 11.45 -11.82 9.44
N GLY A 155 12.68 -12.16 9.00
CA GLY A 155 12.92 -13.25 8.05
C GLY A 155 12.46 -12.94 6.62
N VAL A 156 12.57 -11.68 6.21
CA VAL A 156 12.38 -11.26 4.82
C VAL A 156 13.75 -11.12 4.18
N MET A 157 14.00 -11.87 3.11
CA MET A 157 15.20 -11.70 2.31
C MET A 157 14.95 -10.65 1.23
N GLN A 158 15.83 -9.64 1.20
CA GLN A 158 15.80 -8.58 0.21
C GLN A 158 17.06 -8.64 -0.64
N TYR A 159 16.93 -8.44 -1.94
CA TYR A 159 18.06 -8.36 -2.88
C TYR A 159 17.72 -7.52 -4.11
N MET A 160 18.73 -7.14 -4.87
CA MET A 160 18.58 -6.55 -6.19
C MET A 160 18.74 -7.63 -7.25
N TRP A 161 17.87 -7.66 -8.24
CA TRP A 161 17.97 -8.56 -9.38
C TRP A 161 17.72 -7.80 -10.68
N LYS A 162 18.75 -7.70 -11.51
CA LYS A 162 18.72 -6.95 -12.78
C LYS A 162 18.14 -5.53 -12.66
N GLY A 163 18.43 -4.85 -11.55
CA GLY A 163 17.99 -3.48 -11.30
C GLY A 163 16.62 -3.34 -10.62
N ILE A 164 15.88 -4.41 -10.37
CA ILE A 164 14.67 -4.38 -9.54
C ILE A 164 14.95 -4.89 -8.14
N LYS A 165 14.27 -4.28 -7.18
CA LYS A 165 14.29 -4.72 -5.79
C LYS A 165 13.29 -5.86 -5.59
N VAL A 166 13.73 -6.97 -5.02
CA VAL A 166 12.94 -8.16 -4.74
C VAL A 166 12.92 -8.46 -3.26
N GLU A 167 11.80 -8.87 -2.74
CA GLU A 167 11.63 -9.32 -1.35
C GLU A 167 10.98 -10.71 -1.31
N HIS A 168 11.69 -11.68 -0.70
CA HIS A 168 11.15 -13.01 -0.42
C HIS A 168 10.54 -13.03 0.98
N HIS A 169 9.28 -13.40 1.04
CA HIS A 169 8.51 -13.53 2.27
C HIS A 169 8.22 -15.00 2.57
N HIS A 170 8.65 -15.49 3.74
CA HIS A 170 8.25 -16.82 4.26
C HIS A 170 6.97 -16.74 5.08
N ARG A 171 6.54 -15.54 5.42
CA ARG A 171 5.26 -15.24 6.08
C ARG A 171 4.72 -13.93 5.53
N ILE A 172 3.51 -13.94 5.05
CA ILE A 172 2.84 -12.71 4.64
C ILE A 172 2.22 -12.06 5.88
N LEU A 173 2.47 -10.77 6.02
CA LEU A 173 2.01 -9.96 7.14
C LEU A 173 2.50 -10.49 8.51
N LYS A 174 2.74 -9.59 9.41
CA LYS A 174 3.03 -9.89 10.79
C LYS A 174 2.34 -8.83 11.65
N LEU A 175 1.43 -9.24 12.51
CA LEU A 175 0.90 -8.40 13.57
C LEU A 175 1.85 -8.44 14.76
N THR A 176 1.89 -7.35 15.52
CA THR A 176 2.76 -7.23 16.69
C THR A 176 2.20 -8.02 17.85
N ASN A 177 0.87 -8.06 17.99
CA ASN A 177 0.19 -8.90 18.97
C ASN A 177 0.33 -10.38 18.59
N MET A 178 0.96 -11.17 19.47
CA MET A 178 1.29 -12.58 19.19
C MET A 178 0.05 -13.46 18.97
N PHE A 179 -1.05 -13.22 19.69
CA PHE A 179 -2.28 -14.01 19.54
C PHE A 179 -2.98 -13.69 18.22
N LEU A 180 -3.11 -12.41 17.89
CA LEU A 180 -3.69 -11.99 16.61
C LEU A 180 -2.83 -12.44 15.43
N ASN A 181 -1.50 -12.37 15.58
CA ASN A 181 -0.58 -12.86 14.56
C ASN A 181 -0.71 -14.38 14.35
N ARG A 182 -0.87 -15.18 15.41
CA ARG A 182 -1.14 -16.61 15.28
C ARG A 182 -2.43 -16.86 14.50
N ASN A 183 -3.51 -16.14 14.83
CA ASN A 183 -4.77 -16.23 14.10
C ASN A 183 -4.61 -15.86 12.63
N LEU A 184 -3.90 -14.78 12.33
CA LEU A 184 -3.62 -14.35 10.97
C LEU A 184 -2.86 -15.43 10.18
N GLN A 185 -1.79 -16.00 10.75
CA GLN A 185 -1.02 -17.05 10.07
C GLN A 185 -1.87 -18.32 9.84
N GLN A 186 -2.78 -18.66 10.76
CA GLN A 186 -3.72 -19.77 10.55
C GLN A 186 -4.69 -19.51 9.39
N ILE A 187 -5.23 -18.30 9.29
CA ILE A 187 -6.09 -17.87 8.18
C ILE A 187 -5.33 -18.00 6.85
N VAL A 188 -4.15 -17.40 6.78
CA VAL A 188 -3.31 -17.41 5.57
C VAL A 188 -2.99 -18.84 5.15
N ASN A 189 -2.48 -19.66 6.06
CA ASN A 189 -2.07 -21.03 5.76
C ASN A 189 -3.26 -21.91 5.31
N LYS A 190 -4.43 -21.73 5.93
CA LYS A 190 -5.63 -22.46 5.53
C LYS A 190 -6.08 -22.04 4.13
N GLU A 191 -6.16 -20.73 3.87
CA GLU A 191 -6.65 -20.20 2.60
C GLU A 191 -5.74 -20.60 1.43
N ILE A 192 -4.43 -20.48 1.58
CA ILE A 192 -3.45 -20.87 0.54
C ILE A 192 -3.45 -22.38 0.24
N ARG A 193 -3.84 -23.22 1.22
CA ARG A 193 -3.91 -24.67 1.03
C ARG A 193 -5.25 -25.16 0.48
N CYS A 194 -6.34 -24.50 0.85
CA CYS A 194 -7.70 -24.99 0.59
C CYS A 194 -8.41 -24.30 -0.57
N CYS A 195 -7.93 -23.13 -1.00
CA CYS A 195 -8.54 -22.41 -2.13
C CYS A 195 -7.78 -22.66 -3.42
N ASP A 196 -8.52 -22.58 -4.52
CA ASP A 196 -7.92 -22.63 -5.85
C ASP A 196 -6.95 -21.48 -6.06
N SER A 197 -5.85 -21.79 -6.74
CA SER A 197 -4.84 -20.80 -7.10
C SER A 197 -5.43 -19.75 -8.03
N THR A 198 -5.21 -18.48 -7.71
CA THR A 198 -5.59 -17.35 -8.56
C THR A 198 -4.39 -16.91 -9.39
N TYR A 199 -4.61 -16.63 -10.66
CA TYR A 199 -3.55 -16.27 -11.59
C TYR A 199 -3.84 -14.97 -12.31
N ILE A 200 -2.77 -14.25 -12.62
CA ILE A 200 -2.75 -13.14 -13.58
C ILE A 200 -1.72 -13.41 -14.67
N TYR A 201 -1.78 -12.61 -15.75
CA TYR A 201 -0.77 -12.64 -16.79
C TYR A 201 0.01 -11.33 -16.81
N ILE A 202 1.33 -11.42 -16.71
CA ILE A 202 2.25 -10.29 -16.80
C ILE A 202 3.25 -10.62 -17.89
N ASP A 203 3.32 -9.79 -18.92
CA ASP A 203 4.21 -9.98 -20.08
C ASP A 203 4.15 -11.42 -20.66
N GLY A 204 2.92 -11.95 -20.77
CA GLY A 204 2.67 -13.31 -21.27
C GLY A 204 2.87 -14.45 -20.27
N THR A 205 3.53 -14.20 -19.14
CA THR A 205 3.81 -15.20 -18.10
C THR A 205 2.66 -15.33 -17.12
N LYS A 206 2.24 -16.57 -16.86
CA LYS A 206 1.21 -16.89 -15.85
C LYS A 206 1.80 -16.85 -14.45
N ILE A 207 1.30 -15.94 -13.61
CA ILE A 207 1.81 -15.67 -12.26
C ILE A 207 0.72 -15.92 -11.22
N GLU A 208 1.03 -16.70 -10.20
CA GLU A 208 0.11 -16.96 -9.08
C GLU A 208 0.05 -15.74 -8.16
N THR A 209 -1.17 -15.41 -7.70
CA THR A 209 -1.46 -14.32 -6.74
C THR A 209 -2.33 -14.84 -5.60
N LEU A 210 -2.54 -13.99 -4.58
CA LEU A 210 -3.43 -14.33 -3.48
C LEU A 210 -4.88 -14.53 -3.95
N PRO A 211 -5.61 -15.52 -3.39
CA PRO A 211 -7.05 -15.63 -3.59
C PRO A 211 -7.79 -14.34 -3.23
N PRO A 212 -8.90 -13.99 -3.90
CA PRO A 212 -9.54 -12.66 -3.79
C PRO A 212 -9.86 -12.25 -2.35
N THR A 213 -10.46 -13.12 -1.55
CA THR A 213 -10.79 -12.83 -0.14
C THR A 213 -9.53 -12.58 0.70
N LEU A 214 -8.48 -13.39 0.50
CA LEU A 214 -7.21 -13.21 1.19
C LEU A 214 -6.48 -11.95 0.71
N ASN A 215 -6.56 -11.60 -0.56
CA ASN A 215 -5.97 -10.39 -1.12
C ASN A 215 -6.61 -9.14 -0.50
N LEU A 216 -7.94 -9.14 -0.32
CA LEU A 216 -8.64 -8.05 0.35
C LEU A 216 -8.19 -7.95 1.82
N LEU A 217 -8.21 -9.04 2.59
CA LEU A 217 -7.71 -9.05 3.97
C LEU A 217 -6.25 -8.59 4.06
N TYR A 218 -5.39 -9.07 3.15
CA TYR A 218 -3.98 -8.66 3.07
C TYR A 218 -3.83 -7.16 2.92
N THR A 219 -4.62 -6.55 2.04
CA THR A 219 -4.60 -5.11 1.81
C THR A 219 -5.10 -4.33 3.02
N MET A 220 -6.20 -4.76 3.65
CA MET A 220 -6.74 -4.17 4.87
C MET A 220 -5.73 -4.22 6.03
N VAL A 221 -5.13 -5.38 6.30
CA VAL A 221 -4.11 -5.50 7.36
C VAL A 221 -2.89 -4.62 7.08
N ARG A 222 -2.48 -4.47 5.81
CA ARG A 222 -1.40 -3.54 5.43
C ARG A 222 -1.76 -2.09 5.72
N ILE A 223 -2.96 -1.66 5.33
CA ILE A 223 -3.46 -0.30 5.61
C ILE A 223 -3.48 -0.05 7.12
N ALA A 224 -4.04 -0.99 7.89
CA ALA A 224 -4.05 -0.93 9.35
C ALA A 224 -2.65 -0.73 9.93
N LYS A 225 -1.66 -1.49 9.45
CA LYS A 225 -0.26 -1.35 9.89
C LYS A 225 0.34 0.01 9.52
N TYR A 226 0.07 0.52 8.32
CA TYR A 226 0.51 1.86 7.93
C TYR A 226 -0.12 2.94 8.80
N ILE A 227 -1.43 2.88 9.04
CA ILE A 227 -2.13 3.84 9.93
C ILE A 227 -1.53 3.81 11.33
N LEU A 228 -1.20 2.63 11.86
CA LEU A 228 -0.70 2.48 13.24
C LEU A 228 0.79 2.82 13.41
N ASN A 229 1.61 2.78 12.35
CA ASN A 229 3.07 2.92 12.48
C ASN A 229 3.65 4.06 11.65
N ASP A 230 3.38 4.07 10.34
CA ASP A 230 4.17 4.86 9.36
C ASP A 230 3.35 5.95 8.67
N GLY A 231 2.04 5.99 8.89
CA GLY A 231 1.11 6.78 8.08
C GLY A 231 0.72 6.06 6.77
N VAL A 232 -0.50 6.30 6.32
CA VAL A 232 -1.07 5.70 5.10
C VAL A 232 -1.02 6.69 3.93
N SER A 233 -0.65 6.23 2.73
CA SER A 233 -0.73 7.02 1.52
C SER A 233 -2.05 6.76 0.77
N LEU A 234 -2.44 7.70 -0.10
CA LEU A 234 -3.64 7.54 -0.94
C LEU A 234 -3.52 6.35 -1.88
N LYS A 235 -2.31 5.98 -2.29
CA LYS A 235 -2.06 4.78 -3.11
C LYS A 235 -2.63 3.51 -2.46
N GLN A 236 -2.41 3.31 -1.14
CA GLN A 236 -2.95 2.13 -0.44
C GLN A 236 -4.48 2.17 -0.35
N ILE A 237 -5.07 3.35 -0.13
CA ILE A 237 -6.53 3.50 -0.10
C ILE A 237 -7.15 3.19 -1.46
N ILE A 238 -6.52 3.66 -2.55
CA ILE A 238 -6.96 3.33 -3.92
C ILE A 238 -6.83 1.83 -4.19
N GLU A 239 -5.73 1.19 -3.78
CA GLU A 239 -5.54 -0.25 -3.97
C GLU A 239 -6.68 -1.05 -3.32
N LEU A 240 -7.13 -0.66 -2.13
CA LEU A 240 -8.31 -1.27 -1.48
C LEU A 240 -9.58 -1.07 -2.32
N GLY A 241 -9.82 0.14 -2.81
CA GLY A 241 -10.95 0.45 -3.68
C GLY A 241 -10.91 -0.31 -5.01
N MET A 242 -9.72 -0.46 -5.61
CA MET A 242 -9.55 -1.23 -6.86
C MET A 242 -9.90 -2.71 -6.66
N ILE A 243 -9.49 -3.32 -5.55
CA ILE A 243 -9.85 -4.70 -5.23
C ILE A 243 -11.37 -4.84 -5.11
N LEU A 244 -12.03 -3.94 -4.39
CA LEU A 244 -13.48 -3.97 -4.21
C LEU A 244 -14.23 -3.85 -5.55
N ARG A 245 -13.87 -2.88 -6.40
CA ARG A 245 -14.57 -2.63 -7.68
C ARG A 245 -14.26 -3.64 -8.78
N LYS A 246 -13.06 -4.25 -8.78
CA LYS A 246 -12.63 -5.12 -9.90
C LYS A 246 -12.76 -6.60 -9.61
N ILE A 247 -12.65 -7.00 -8.36
CA ILE A 247 -12.74 -8.41 -7.95
C ILE A 247 -13.60 -8.63 -6.70
N GLY A 248 -14.37 -7.62 -6.26
CA GLY A 248 -15.24 -7.74 -5.10
C GLY A 248 -16.34 -8.81 -5.25
N ASP A 249 -16.80 -9.07 -6.48
CA ASP A 249 -17.70 -10.15 -6.82
C ASP A 249 -17.16 -11.56 -6.53
N LYS A 250 -15.82 -11.70 -6.45
CA LYS A 250 -15.12 -12.94 -6.13
C LYS A 250 -14.74 -13.06 -4.66
N VAL A 251 -15.04 -12.04 -3.86
CA VAL A 251 -14.75 -12.02 -2.42
C VAL A 251 -15.86 -12.68 -1.63
N ASP A 252 -15.53 -13.63 -0.78
CA ASP A 252 -16.44 -14.18 0.22
C ASP A 252 -16.48 -13.22 1.43
N PHE A 253 -17.44 -12.30 1.44
CA PHE A 253 -17.58 -11.31 2.50
C PHE A 253 -18.05 -11.90 3.83
N ILE A 254 -18.73 -13.04 3.84
CA ILE A 254 -19.10 -13.74 5.07
C ILE A 254 -17.82 -14.26 5.74
N LYS A 255 -16.98 -14.91 4.97
CA LYS A 255 -15.67 -15.42 5.44
C LYS A 255 -14.75 -14.25 5.86
N LEU A 256 -14.73 -13.16 5.09
CA LEU A 256 -13.96 -11.97 5.43
C LEU A 256 -14.39 -11.39 6.78
N GLN A 257 -15.70 -11.28 7.03
CA GLN A 257 -16.23 -10.77 8.31
C GLN A 257 -15.78 -11.66 9.49
N GLN A 258 -15.84 -12.98 9.35
CA GLN A 258 -15.34 -13.92 10.37
C GLN A 258 -13.83 -13.70 10.65
N TRP A 259 -13.05 -13.38 9.63
CA TRP A 259 -11.62 -13.09 9.80
C TRP A 259 -11.38 -11.74 10.47
N ILE A 260 -12.15 -10.70 10.10
CA ILE A 260 -12.11 -9.38 10.74
C ILE A 260 -12.41 -9.52 12.24
N ASP A 261 -13.44 -10.28 12.60
CA ASP A 261 -13.83 -10.53 14.00
C ASP A 261 -12.74 -11.30 14.74
N LYS A 262 -12.20 -12.38 14.15
CA LYS A 262 -11.12 -13.20 14.72
C LYS A 262 -9.82 -12.41 14.92
N LEU A 263 -9.57 -11.38 14.11
CA LEU A 263 -8.43 -10.49 14.20
C LEU A 263 -8.71 -9.23 15.03
N HIS A 264 -9.91 -9.06 15.56
CA HIS A 264 -10.36 -7.87 16.28
C HIS A 264 -10.17 -6.57 15.48
N MET A 265 -10.35 -6.65 14.16
CA MET A 265 -10.12 -5.54 13.23
C MET A 265 -11.37 -4.71 12.91
N GLY A 266 -12.52 -4.98 13.50
CA GLY A 266 -13.80 -4.35 13.14
C GLY A 266 -13.76 -2.82 13.12
N GLY A 267 -13.13 -2.19 14.12
CA GLY A 267 -12.97 -0.73 14.14
C GLY A 267 -12.04 -0.20 13.03
N MET A 268 -10.99 -0.95 12.69
CA MET A 268 -10.08 -0.57 11.61
C MET A 268 -10.75 -0.75 10.24
N ALA A 269 -11.45 -1.85 10.02
CA ALA A 269 -12.23 -2.09 8.81
C ALA A 269 -13.26 -0.97 8.58
N GLN A 270 -13.96 -0.55 9.66
CA GLN A 270 -14.87 0.58 9.62
C GLN A 270 -14.17 1.89 9.22
N LEU A 271 -12.98 2.17 9.75
CA LEU A 271 -12.18 3.34 9.38
C LEU A 271 -11.76 3.29 7.90
N GLU A 272 -11.31 2.13 7.42
CA GLU A 272 -10.93 1.92 6.02
C GLU A 272 -12.12 2.13 5.07
N GLY A 273 -13.30 1.61 5.43
CA GLY A 273 -14.54 1.88 4.72
C GLY A 273 -14.90 3.36 4.69
N ALA A 274 -14.78 4.05 5.83
CA ALA A 274 -15.03 5.49 5.92
C ALA A 274 -14.03 6.32 5.08
N LEU A 275 -12.78 5.88 4.93
CA LEU A 275 -11.83 6.52 4.01
C LEU A 275 -12.25 6.34 2.54
N LEU A 276 -12.73 5.16 2.16
CA LEU A 276 -13.25 4.92 0.81
C LEU A 276 -14.50 5.75 0.51
N THR A 277 -15.47 5.80 1.42
CA THR A 277 -16.68 6.59 1.20
C THR A 277 -16.39 8.08 1.15
N LYS A 278 -15.66 8.62 2.13
CA LYS A 278 -15.47 10.08 2.26
C LYS A 278 -14.40 10.65 1.34
N LEU A 279 -13.36 9.87 0.99
CA LEU A 279 -12.29 10.34 0.09
C LEU A 279 -12.46 9.84 -1.34
N MET A 280 -12.89 8.59 -1.54
CA MET A 280 -12.92 7.96 -2.86
C MET A 280 -14.31 7.84 -3.47
N ASN A 281 -15.34 8.39 -2.80
CA ASN A 281 -16.74 8.42 -3.30
C ASN A 281 -17.32 7.02 -3.57
N PHE A 282 -17.00 6.07 -2.68
CA PHE A 282 -17.65 4.76 -2.68
C PHE A 282 -19.01 4.84 -2.01
N SER A 283 -20.01 4.15 -2.54
CA SER A 283 -21.26 3.95 -1.82
C SER A 283 -21.07 2.92 -0.69
N PRO A 284 -21.85 2.99 0.40
CA PRO A 284 -21.80 1.98 1.45
C PRO A 284 -22.03 0.54 0.93
N ASP A 285 -22.85 0.37 -0.10
CA ASP A 285 -23.15 -0.92 -0.71
C ASP A 285 -21.94 -1.56 -1.41
N GLU A 286 -20.97 -0.73 -1.83
CA GLU A 286 -19.71 -1.22 -2.39
C GLU A 286 -18.74 -1.75 -1.31
N ILE A 287 -19.07 -1.58 -0.01
CA ILE A 287 -18.17 -1.90 1.12
C ILE A 287 -18.91 -2.77 2.13
N PRO A 288 -19.17 -4.06 1.84
CA PRO A 288 -20.03 -4.93 2.66
C PRO A 288 -19.53 -5.18 4.10
N PHE A 289 -18.26 -4.90 4.40
CA PHE A 289 -17.68 -5.02 5.74
C PHE A 289 -17.84 -3.75 6.60
N MET A 290 -18.42 -2.68 6.05
CA MET A 290 -18.66 -1.42 6.78
C MET A 290 -20.11 -1.36 7.28
N GLN A 291 -20.29 -0.83 8.50
CA GLN A 291 -21.62 -0.50 9.03
C GLN A 291 -21.98 0.92 8.59
N PRO A 292 -23.02 1.11 7.77
CA PRO A 292 -23.34 2.41 7.15
C PRO A 292 -23.75 3.49 8.15
N ASP A 293 -24.40 3.10 9.25
CA ASP A 293 -24.92 4.03 10.27
C ASP A 293 -23.84 4.58 11.23
N LYS A 294 -22.63 4.05 11.16
CA LYS A 294 -21.53 4.45 12.02
C LYS A 294 -20.72 5.59 11.39
N ASN A 295 -20.98 6.81 11.84
CA ASN A 295 -20.23 7.97 11.35
C ASN A 295 -18.83 8.03 11.97
N ASP A 296 -17.85 7.45 11.30
CA ASP A 296 -16.46 7.51 11.75
C ASP A 296 -15.78 8.81 11.34
N ASP A 297 -15.10 9.42 12.30
CA ASP A 297 -14.30 10.61 12.07
C ASP A 297 -12.95 10.24 11.45
N ILE A 298 -12.80 10.51 10.16
CA ILE A 298 -11.54 10.32 9.43
C ILE A 298 -10.60 11.51 9.51
N SER A 299 -10.95 12.59 10.24
CA SER A 299 -10.22 13.87 10.22
C SER A 299 -8.75 13.72 10.64
N ALA A 300 -8.48 12.82 11.58
CA ALA A 300 -7.14 12.55 12.05
C ALA A 300 -6.26 11.91 10.95
N VAL A 301 -6.76 10.85 10.30
CA VAL A 301 -6.05 10.16 9.21
C VAL A 301 -5.92 11.08 8.01
N THR A 302 -6.97 11.79 7.64
CA THR A 302 -6.96 12.76 6.53
C THR A 302 -5.91 13.85 6.76
N ARG A 303 -5.78 14.35 7.99
CA ARG A 303 -4.76 15.34 8.34
C ARG A 303 -3.35 14.76 8.17
N GLU A 304 -3.13 13.52 8.56
CA GLU A 304 -1.83 12.85 8.38
C GLU A 304 -1.52 12.62 6.90
N ILE A 305 -2.49 12.16 6.11
CA ILE A 305 -2.36 12.00 4.66
C ILE A 305 -1.89 13.30 3.99
N PHE A 306 -2.48 14.45 4.34
CA PHE A 306 -2.17 15.73 3.70
C PHE A 306 -1.10 16.56 4.41
N ASN A 307 -0.57 16.13 5.55
CA ASN A 307 0.46 16.87 6.29
C ASN A 307 1.85 16.64 5.71
N LEU A 308 2.18 17.40 4.66
CA LEU A 308 3.47 17.35 3.96
C LEU A 308 4.67 17.76 4.83
N LYS A 309 4.45 18.47 5.92
CA LYS A 309 5.53 19.00 6.79
C LYS A 309 5.92 18.06 7.93
N GLY A 310 5.09 17.08 8.24
CA GLY A 310 5.26 16.20 9.42
C GLY A 310 5.78 14.80 9.09
N ASN A 311 5.89 14.43 7.81
CA ASN A 311 6.33 13.11 7.41
C ASN A 311 7.87 13.00 7.38
N HIS A 312 8.52 13.27 8.52
CA HIS A 312 9.91 12.87 8.74
C HIS A 312 10.12 11.34 8.59
N THR A 313 9.06 10.54 8.66
CA THR A 313 9.07 9.11 8.37
C THR A 313 9.32 8.80 6.89
N TYR A 314 8.87 9.62 5.94
CA TYR A 314 9.20 9.42 4.52
C TYR A 314 10.66 9.78 4.22
N ASP A 315 11.21 10.82 4.83
CA ASP A 315 12.65 11.12 4.77
C ASP A 315 13.46 9.98 5.39
N TRP A 316 12.96 9.31 6.41
CA TRP A 316 13.63 8.19 7.06
C TRP A 316 13.75 6.95 6.16
N TYR A 317 12.76 6.66 5.31
CA TYR A 317 12.86 5.57 4.32
C TYR A 317 13.72 5.93 3.10
N PHE A 318 13.79 7.20 2.70
CA PHE A 318 14.61 7.64 1.57
C PHE A 318 16.05 7.98 1.96
N THR A 319 16.34 8.31 3.21
CA THR A 319 17.66 8.72 3.69
C THR A 319 18.42 7.65 4.47
N GLN A 320 18.00 6.41 4.49
CA GLN A 320 18.83 5.28 4.98
C GLN A 320 20.09 5.00 4.14
N GLY A 321 20.52 5.94 3.32
CA GLY A 321 21.83 6.11 2.72
C GLY A 321 22.74 6.93 3.62
N LYS A 322 23.44 6.28 4.51
CA LYS A 322 24.73 6.65 5.11
C LYS A 322 24.89 7.84 6.06
N ASN A 323 23.96 8.75 6.33
CA ASN A 323 24.18 9.81 7.33
C ASN A 323 22.88 10.23 8.00
N VAL A 324 22.54 9.61 9.13
CA VAL A 324 21.43 10.10 9.96
C VAL A 324 21.86 10.24 11.41
N PHE A 325 22.34 11.42 11.75
CA PHE A 325 22.20 11.94 13.10
C PHE A 325 21.17 13.06 13.12
N VAL A 326 19.89 12.73 13.03
CA VAL A 326 18.84 13.63 13.50
C VAL A 326 18.62 13.29 14.97
N ARG A 327 19.19 14.07 15.86
CA ARG A 327 18.83 14.09 17.28
C ARG A 327 17.40 14.62 17.42
N ASN A 328 16.40 13.81 17.21
CA ASN A 328 15.10 14.03 17.80
C ASN A 328 15.28 13.76 19.30
N THR A 329 15.04 14.77 20.13
CA THR A 329 15.06 14.59 21.58
C THR A 329 14.09 13.47 21.93
N ASN A 330 14.54 12.45 22.65
CA ASN A 330 13.77 11.25 23.04
C ASN A 330 12.38 11.56 23.61
N LYS A 331 12.20 12.75 24.21
CA LYS A 331 10.91 13.24 24.72
C LYS A 331 9.88 13.55 23.62
N SER A 332 10.28 14.12 22.48
CA SER A 332 9.33 14.46 21.39
C SER A 332 8.87 13.22 20.65
N ALA A 333 9.75 12.24 20.43
CA ALA A 333 9.40 10.96 19.82
C ALA A 333 8.44 10.15 20.72
N MET A 334 8.72 10.07 22.00
CA MET A 334 7.86 9.38 22.97
C MET A 334 6.47 10.03 23.03
N MET A 335 6.40 11.36 23.11
CA MET A 335 5.12 12.09 23.15
C MET A 335 4.33 11.91 21.85
N TRP A 336 5.00 11.85 20.71
CA TRP A 336 4.38 11.51 19.43
C TRP A 336 3.76 10.11 19.47
N HIS A 337 4.50 9.09 19.92
CA HIS A 337 3.99 7.71 20.04
C HIS A 337 2.80 7.60 20.98
N ILE A 338 2.81 8.31 22.13
CA ILE A 338 1.67 8.33 23.04
C ILE A 338 0.44 8.94 22.38
N ASN A 339 0.58 10.11 21.77
CA ASN A 339 -0.53 10.81 21.13
C ASN A 339 -1.08 10.02 19.92
N HIS A 340 -0.20 9.41 19.14
CA HIS A 340 -0.57 8.57 18.01
C HIS A 340 -1.32 7.31 18.49
N SER A 341 -0.78 6.57 19.46
CA SER A 341 -1.42 5.39 20.02
C SER A 341 -2.79 5.73 20.64
N ARG A 342 -2.90 6.84 21.40
CA ARG A 342 -4.19 7.29 21.98
C ARG A 342 -5.23 7.57 20.89
N ARG A 343 -4.83 8.15 19.75
CA ARG A 343 -5.70 8.48 18.62
C ARG A 343 -6.28 7.25 17.97
N PHE A 344 -5.46 6.23 17.73
CA PHE A 344 -5.85 5.02 17.00
C PHE A 344 -6.28 3.86 17.88
N PHE A 345 -6.15 3.98 19.22
CA PHE A 345 -6.57 2.96 20.19
C PHE A 345 -8.01 2.49 19.96
N ARG A 346 -8.94 3.40 19.68
CA ARG A 346 -10.36 3.08 19.46
C ARG A 346 -10.63 2.19 18.24
N TYR A 347 -9.73 2.20 17.26
CA TYR A 347 -9.91 1.45 16.02
C TYR A 347 -9.28 0.05 16.07
N TYR A 348 -8.16 -0.09 16.76
CA TYR A 348 -7.47 -1.38 16.88
C TYR A 348 -6.75 -1.49 18.25
N PRO A 349 -7.49 -1.64 19.37
CA PRO A 349 -6.92 -1.57 20.73
C PRO A 349 -5.75 -2.51 20.97
N SER A 350 -5.94 -3.80 20.64
CA SER A 350 -4.97 -4.86 20.92
C SER A 350 -3.63 -4.64 20.22
N GLU A 351 -3.66 -4.28 18.94
CA GLU A 351 -2.45 -4.06 18.16
C GLU A 351 -1.79 -2.73 18.54
N THR A 352 -2.57 -1.68 18.78
CA THR A 352 -2.06 -0.36 19.20
C THR A 352 -1.30 -0.44 20.52
N VAL A 353 -1.83 -1.14 21.51
CA VAL A 353 -1.15 -1.35 22.80
C VAL A 353 0.15 -2.12 22.62
N THR A 354 0.11 -3.20 21.87
CA THR A 354 1.30 -4.04 21.65
C THR A 354 2.38 -3.29 20.86
N ASN A 355 1.98 -2.50 19.85
CA ASN A 355 2.91 -1.65 19.08
C ASN A 355 3.55 -0.59 19.99
N PHE A 356 2.77 0.06 20.85
CA PHE A 356 3.31 1.03 21.79
C PHE A 356 4.38 0.43 22.70
N PHE A 357 4.09 -0.69 23.37
CA PHE A 357 5.07 -1.34 24.24
C PHE A 357 6.31 -1.85 23.49
N THR A 358 6.14 -2.34 22.27
CA THR A 358 7.27 -2.80 21.44
C THR A 358 8.16 -1.63 21.02
N ALA A 359 7.57 -0.49 20.61
CA ALA A 359 8.32 0.72 20.29
C ALA A 359 9.03 1.30 21.52
N PHE A 360 8.37 1.28 22.68
CA PHE A 360 8.95 1.73 23.96
C PHE A 360 10.13 0.84 24.38
N ALA A 361 10.00 -0.48 24.33
CA ALA A 361 11.09 -1.40 24.66
C ALA A 361 12.30 -1.22 23.74
N ARG A 362 12.09 -1.00 22.44
CA ARG A 362 13.17 -0.69 21.50
C ARG A 362 13.87 0.64 21.81
N SER A 363 13.11 1.66 22.19
CA SER A 363 13.70 2.95 22.54
C SER A 363 14.54 2.88 23.82
N LEU A 364 14.21 1.98 24.74
CA LEU A 364 15.01 1.73 25.95
C LEU A 364 16.30 0.97 25.64
N SER A 365 16.24 -0.08 24.78
CA SER A 365 17.43 -0.85 24.40
C SER A 365 18.47 -0.04 23.62
N GLN A 366 18.06 1.03 22.93
CA GLN A 366 18.96 1.95 22.21
C GLN A 366 19.57 3.04 23.12
N ILE A 367 19.16 3.12 24.39
CA ILE A 367 19.75 4.05 25.37
C ILE A 367 20.90 3.39 26.15
N GLU A 368 20.96 2.04 26.14
CA GLU A 368 21.97 1.25 26.85
C GLU A 368 23.23 0.95 25.99
N GLU A 369 23.26 1.33 24.72
CA GLU A 369 24.44 1.35 23.85
C GLU A 369 24.94 2.82 23.63
#